data_babbb6b5125d18124ed70a1ce069fb4d
#
_entry.id   babbb6b5125d18124ed70a1ce069fb4d
#
_cell.length_a   1.000
_cell.length_b   1.000
_cell.length_c   1.000
_cell.angle_alpha   90.00
_cell.angle_beta   90.00
_cell.angle_gamma   90.00
#
_symmetry.space_group_name_H-M   'P 1'
#
loop_
_entity.id
_entity.type
_entity.pdbx_description
1 polymer ?
#
loop_
_entity_poly.entity_id
_entity_poly.type
_entity_poly.pdbx_seq_one_letter_code
_entity_poly.pdbx_strand_id
1 'polypeptide(L)'
;MRRLSGFAAGAAFAFLPLTAFAQDLTPDSTRYLSDPNFLPYTGQIYGYSAYGHTWTNGDTFNNLSDKTSSFRVNTDTLSQFLSYGITDDLEVNGAVRYDPDSQREIDYGNGTRATLNSSGFTDPSFGVVWRALDEGPSPVDFDLFGSYTPNLIDSNSSTINADGTVARGGASGTAGAALGYVTQQFSIRGAFNANIFGASSSFDPGNGDTYQTQGFNDYVVSLATQTRLDPLFSINAGIDHTFASNTNALNAANGIVHTTQPGDNTALHAALNYNLVPEQAVIAATYTHNFYDNSQSVFANPALDTSTRSKSGNVLGMQLSYLLP
;
A
#
# COMPACT_ATOMS: atom_id res chain seq x y z
N MET A 1 -1.73 -18.28 -36.75
CA MET A 1 -2.32 -17.38 -35.75
C MET A 1 -1.63 -17.69 -34.43
N ARG A 2 -0.60 -16.93 -34.05
CA ARG A 2 0.08 -17.08 -32.78
C ARG A 2 -0.72 -16.29 -31.76
N ARG A 3 -1.35 -16.96 -30.80
CA ARG A 3 -1.98 -16.33 -29.64
C ARG A 3 -0.84 -15.76 -28.80
N LEU A 4 -0.74 -14.45 -28.75
CA LEU A 4 0.02 -13.74 -27.72
C LEU A 4 -0.75 -13.94 -26.42
N SER A 5 -0.26 -14.83 -25.57
CA SER A 5 -0.68 -14.93 -24.17
C SER A 5 -0.36 -13.58 -23.53
N GLY A 6 -1.43 -12.84 -23.15
CA GLY A 6 -1.28 -11.60 -22.42
C GLY A 6 -0.67 -11.89 -21.05
N PHE A 7 0.61 -11.59 -20.90
CA PHE A 7 1.27 -11.61 -19.62
C PHE A 7 0.63 -10.52 -18.75
N ALA A 8 -0.09 -10.94 -17.72
CA ALA A 8 -0.36 -10.10 -16.57
C ALA A 8 0.99 -9.79 -15.91
N ALA A 9 1.63 -8.69 -16.33
CA ALA A 9 2.61 -8.05 -15.47
C ALA A 9 1.82 -7.72 -14.20
N GLY A 10 2.00 -8.54 -13.16
CA GLY A 10 1.49 -8.23 -11.84
C GLY A 10 2.01 -6.84 -11.51
N ALA A 11 1.15 -5.84 -11.56
CA ALA A 11 1.44 -4.59 -10.92
C ALA A 11 1.72 -4.99 -9.46
N ALA A 12 2.98 -4.93 -9.06
CA ALA A 12 3.33 -4.89 -7.67
C ALA A 12 2.63 -3.62 -7.17
N PHE A 13 1.39 -3.78 -6.68
CA PHE A 13 0.80 -2.79 -5.81
C PHE A 13 1.77 -2.76 -4.64
N ALA A 14 2.64 -1.75 -4.62
CA ALA A 14 3.25 -1.35 -3.40
C ALA A 14 2.07 -1.20 -2.43
N PHE A 15 1.90 -2.19 -1.55
CA PHE A 15 1.14 -1.97 -0.35
C PHE A 15 1.83 -0.77 0.27
N LEU A 16 1.24 0.41 0.07
CA LEU A 16 1.50 1.48 0.99
C LEU A 16 1.26 0.82 2.35
N PRO A 17 2.28 0.64 3.19
CA PRO A 17 1.96 0.41 4.57
C PRO A 17 1.07 1.62 4.87
N LEU A 18 -0.21 1.38 5.09
CA LEU A 18 -1.00 2.29 5.88
C LEU A 18 -0.26 2.26 7.20
N THR A 19 0.83 3.03 7.26
CA THR A 19 1.51 3.28 8.50
C THR A 19 0.41 3.82 9.39
N ALA A 20 0.00 3.01 10.33
CA ALA A 20 -0.88 3.44 11.36
C ALA A 20 -0.21 4.68 11.94
N PHE A 21 -0.76 5.83 11.62
CA PHE A 21 -0.33 7.07 12.21
C PHE A 21 -0.72 6.98 13.68
N ALA A 22 0.23 6.72 14.52
CA ALA A 22 0.03 6.54 15.95
C ALA A 22 0.35 7.84 16.69
N GLN A 23 -0.44 8.24 17.67
CA GLN A 23 -0.32 9.52 18.38
C GLN A 23 -0.05 9.34 19.86
N ASP A 24 0.69 10.22 20.47
CA ASP A 24 0.83 10.29 21.90
C ASP A 24 0.55 11.66 22.53
N LEU A 25 0.31 11.64 23.84
CA LEU A 25 -0.10 12.77 24.62
C LEU A 25 0.84 13.08 25.74
N THR A 26 1.20 14.32 25.83
CA THR A 26 1.51 14.88 27.14
C THR A 26 0.21 15.16 27.91
N PRO A 27 0.17 15.08 29.25
CA PRO A 27 -1.04 15.31 30.07
C PRO A 27 -1.76 16.62 29.80
N ASP A 28 -1.10 17.58 29.14
CA ASP A 28 -1.62 18.91 28.83
C ASP A 28 -1.86 19.14 27.32
N SER A 29 -1.67 18.13 26.43
CA SER A 29 -1.86 18.28 25.00
C SER A 29 -3.21 17.72 24.54
N THR A 30 -3.93 18.45 23.70
CA THR A 30 -5.14 17.94 23.05
C THR A 30 -4.79 16.81 22.11
N ARG A 31 -5.42 15.64 22.25
CA ARG A 31 -5.22 14.46 21.42
C ARG A 31 -5.79 14.63 20.03
N TYR A 32 -4.96 14.49 19.02
CA TYR A 32 -5.39 14.46 17.63
C TYR A 32 -5.18 13.06 17.06
N LEU A 33 -6.28 12.31 16.84
CA LEU A 33 -6.25 10.96 16.24
C LEU A 33 -5.66 10.94 14.83
N SER A 34 -5.45 12.09 14.23
CA SER A 34 -4.84 12.26 12.91
C SER A 34 -3.34 12.55 12.96
N ASP A 35 -2.73 12.63 14.15
CA ASP A 35 -1.28 12.86 14.29
C ASP A 35 -0.48 11.62 13.85
N PRO A 36 0.60 11.73 13.06
CA PRO A 36 1.39 10.59 12.64
C PRO A 36 2.12 9.84 13.78
N ASN A 37 2.14 10.38 15.00
CA ASN A 37 2.77 9.75 16.16
C ASN A 37 1.77 9.11 17.17
N PHE A 38 0.50 8.92 16.81
CA PHE A 38 -0.54 8.41 17.74
C PHE A 38 -0.31 6.94 18.16
N LEU A 39 -0.45 6.69 19.45
CA LEU A 39 -0.50 5.36 20.06
C LEU A 39 -1.65 5.32 21.09
N PRO A 40 -2.58 4.36 21.05
CA PRO A 40 -3.63 4.25 22.08
C PRO A 40 -3.03 3.89 23.43
N TYR A 41 -3.53 4.48 24.51
CA TYR A 41 -3.12 4.14 25.88
C TYR A 41 -3.60 2.76 26.28
N THR A 42 -3.05 2.27 27.38
CA THR A 42 -3.48 1.01 28.02
C THR A 42 -4.99 0.88 28.10
N GLY A 43 -5.52 -0.17 27.48
CA GLY A 43 -6.94 -0.49 27.47
C GLY A 43 -7.77 0.22 26.39
N GLN A 44 -7.21 1.20 25.68
CA GLN A 44 -7.94 1.91 24.62
C GLN A 44 -7.91 1.16 23.29
N ILE A 45 -8.98 1.29 22.53
CA ILE A 45 -9.07 0.79 21.16
C ILE A 45 -9.11 1.99 20.21
N TYR A 46 -8.11 2.07 19.35
CA TYR A 46 -8.11 2.99 18.21
C TYR A 46 -8.50 2.23 16.94
N GLY A 47 -9.25 2.86 16.08
CA GLY A 47 -9.56 2.29 14.78
C GLY A 47 -9.85 3.33 13.72
N TYR A 48 -9.76 2.91 12.46
CA TYR A 48 -10.31 3.70 11.37
C TYR A 48 -10.96 2.82 10.31
N SER A 49 -11.98 3.38 9.66
CA SER A 49 -12.58 2.86 8.43
C SER A 49 -12.27 3.85 7.31
N ALA A 50 -11.77 3.34 6.19
CA ALA A 50 -11.43 4.20 5.06
C ALA A 50 -12.00 3.65 3.75
N TYR A 51 -12.37 4.58 2.87
CA TYR A 51 -12.65 4.35 1.46
C TYR A 51 -11.61 5.08 0.61
N GLY A 52 -11.15 4.44 -0.44
CA GLY A 52 -10.25 5.05 -1.42
C GLY A 52 -10.63 4.68 -2.85
N HIS A 53 -10.56 5.64 -3.75
CA HIS A 53 -10.64 5.42 -5.19
C HIS A 53 -9.29 5.72 -5.81
N THR A 54 -8.70 4.71 -6.44
CA THR A 54 -7.40 4.77 -7.10
C THR A 54 -7.57 4.77 -8.60
N TRP A 55 -6.84 5.65 -9.29
CA TRP A 55 -6.71 5.57 -10.75
C TRP A 55 -5.25 5.73 -11.17
N THR A 56 -4.80 4.83 -12.03
CA THR A 56 -3.44 4.81 -12.58
C THR A 56 -3.52 4.60 -14.09
N ASN A 57 -2.62 5.21 -14.83
CA ASN A 57 -2.50 4.98 -16.27
C ASN A 57 -1.04 4.84 -16.67
N GLY A 58 -0.80 4.16 -17.79
CA GLY A 58 0.54 3.95 -18.31
C GLY A 58 0.54 3.37 -19.72
N ASP A 59 1.73 3.20 -20.26
CA ASP A 59 1.98 2.64 -21.57
C ASP A 59 2.96 1.47 -21.46
N THR A 60 2.78 0.43 -22.27
CA THR A 60 3.70 -0.71 -22.39
C THR A 60 4.41 -0.66 -23.74
N PHE A 61 5.69 -0.95 -23.72
CA PHE A 61 6.59 -0.92 -24.88
C PHE A 61 7.26 -2.28 -25.04
N ASN A 62 7.58 -2.67 -26.29
CA ASN A 62 8.39 -3.84 -26.59
C ASN A 62 9.90 -3.53 -26.42
N ASN A 63 10.74 -4.54 -26.69
CA ASN A 63 12.21 -4.41 -26.65
C ASN A 63 12.77 -3.41 -27.67
N LEU A 64 12.03 -3.04 -28.70
CA LEU A 64 12.41 -2.02 -29.69
C LEU A 64 11.92 -0.62 -29.33
N SER A 65 11.32 -0.46 -28.13
CA SER A 65 10.70 0.79 -27.67
C SER A 65 9.45 1.22 -28.45
N ASP A 66 8.84 0.30 -29.23
CA ASP A 66 7.55 0.56 -29.83
C ASP A 66 6.44 0.38 -28.79
N LYS A 67 5.51 1.32 -28.74
CA LYS A 67 4.35 1.24 -27.88
C LYS A 67 3.44 0.08 -28.34
N THR A 68 3.22 -0.87 -27.45
CA THR A 68 2.38 -2.04 -27.69
C THR A 68 0.95 -1.88 -27.16
N SER A 69 0.82 -1.17 -26.05
CA SER A 69 -0.50 -0.93 -25.44
C SER A 69 -0.48 0.28 -24.51
N SER A 70 -1.67 0.78 -24.17
CA SER A 70 -1.93 1.66 -23.05
C SER A 70 -2.80 0.94 -22.04
N PHE A 71 -2.69 1.30 -20.78
CA PHE A 71 -3.58 0.77 -19.75
C PHE A 71 -4.11 1.86 -18.83
N ARG A 72 -5.28 1.60 -18.26
CA ARG A 72 -5.85 2.34 -17.14
C ARG A 72 -6.26 1.32 -16.08
N VAL A 73 -5.96 1.63 -14.82
CA VAL A 73 -6.43 0.86 -13.67
C VAL A 73 -7.27 1.77 -12.80
N ASN A 74 -8.47 1.31 -12.44
CA ASN A 74 -9.33 1.94 -11.46
C ASN A 74 -9.60 0.91 -10.36
N THR A 75 -9.49 1.30 -9.09
CA THR A 75 -9.73 0.41 -7.97
C THR A 75 -10.44 1.16 -6.86
N ASP A 76 -11.55 0.60 -6.40
CA ASP A 76 -12.21 1.00 -5.18
C ASP A 76 -11.71 0.14 -4.03
N THR A 77 -11.45 0.74 -2.88
CA THR A 77 -10.90 0.06 -1.71
C THR A 77 -11.68 0.46 -0.47
N LEU A 78 -12.07 -0.52 0.32
CA LEU A 78 -12.56 -0.36 1.68
C LEU A 78 -11.53 -0.98 2.63
N SER A 79 -11.13 -0.26 3.66
CA SER A 79 -10.20 -0.78 4.67
C SER A 79 -10.69 -0.50 6.07
N GLN A 80 -10.39 -1.46 6.96
CA GLN A 80 -10.62 -1.37 8.39
C GLN A 80 -9.33 -1.68 9.10
N PHE A 81 -8.95 -0.81 10.04
CA PHE A 81 -7.83 -0.98 10.95
C PHE A 81 -8.34 -0.89 12.39
N LEU A 82 -7.76 -1.72 13.25
CA LEU A 82 -7.98 -1.69 14.69
C LEU A 82 -6.66 -1.87 15.40
N SER A 83 -6.45 -1.12 16.46
CA SER A 83 -5.34 -1.31 17.39
C SER A 83 -5.81 -1.26 18.83
N TYR A 84 -5.08 -1.92 19.71
CA TYR A 84 -5.33 -2.00 21.14
C TYR A 84 -4.05 -1.70 21.92
N GLY A 85 -4.11 -0.73 22.82
CA GLY A 85 -3.03 -0.41 23.74
C GLY A 85 -2.91 -1.46 24.83
N ILE A 86 -1.87 -2.28 24.79
CA ILE A 86 -1.55 -3.27 25.86
C ILE A 86 -0.94 -2.54 27.06
N THR A 87 0.00 -1.64 26.77
CA THR A 87 0.56 -0.65 27.71
C THR A 87 0.56 0.70 27.02
N ASP A 88 0.96 1.75 27.72
CA ASP A 88 1.08 3.08 27.12
C ASP A 88 2.15 3.15 26.02
N ASP A 89 3.08 2.19 26.01
CA ASP A 89 4.19 2.09 25.04
C ASP A 89 4.03 0.93 24.05
N LEU A 90 3.01 0.07 24.19
CA LEU A 90 2.88 -1.14 23.37
C LEU A 90 1.47 -1.30 22.85
N GLU A 91 1.32 -1.30 21.54
CA GLU A 91 0.08 -1.65 20.85
C GLU A 91 0.21 -2.94 20.02
N VAL A 92 -0.92 -3.62 19.88
CA VAL A 92 -1.12 -4.65 18.85
C VAL A 92 -2.22 -4.17 17.91
N ASN A 93 -2.09 -4.52 16.64
CA ASN A 93 -3.03 -4.05 15.64
C ASN A 93 -3.38 -5.11 14.59
N GLY A 94 -4.44 -4.86 13.86
CA GLY A 94 -4.86 -5.67 12.73
C GLY A 94 -5.55 -4.84 11.68
N ALA A 95 -5.42 -5.24 10.41
CA ALA A 95 -6.08 -4.60 9.30
C ALA A 95 -6.66 -5.62 8.32
N VAL A 96 -7.78 -5.23 7.70
CA VAL A 96 -8.39 -5.94 6.57
C VAL A 96 -8.69 -4.95 5.47
N ARG A 97 -8.58 -5.41 4.23
CA ARG A 97 -8.91 -4.63 3.04
C ARG A 97 -9.81 -5.45 2.14
N TYR A 98 -10.80 -4.79 1.58
CA TYR A 98 -11.72 -5.32 0.57
C TYR A 98 -11.75 -4.39 -0.63
N ASP A 99 -11.48 -4.91 -1.81
CA ASP A 99 -11.59 -4.20 -3.07
C ASP A 99 -12.85 -4.70 -3.78
N PRO A 100 -13.96 -3.94 -3.74
CA PRO A 100 -15.21 -4.35 -4.39
C PRO A 100 -15.09 -4.39 -5.90
N ASP A 101 -14.27 -3.52 -6.46
CA ASP A 101 -14.01 -3.44 -7.90
C ASP A 101 -12.57 -2.96 -8.15
N SER A 102 -11.84 -3.72 -8.94
CA SER A 102 -10.54 -3.35 -9.48
C SER A 102 -10.53 -3.70 -10.95
N GLN A 103 -10.60 -2.68 -11.80
CA GLN A 103 -10.71 -2.82 -13.24
C GLN A 103 -9.43 -2.34 -13.92
N ARG A 104 -8.87 -3.18 -14.81
CA ARG A 104 -7.78 -2.81 -15.71
C ARG A 104 -8.23 -2.86 -17.15
N GLU A 105 -8.31 -1.72 -17.79
CA GLU A 105 -8.53 -1.58 -19.23
C GLU A 105 -7.21 -1.54 -19.98
N ILE A 106 -7.08 -2.33 -21.05
CA ILE A 106 -5.89 -2.38 -21.90
C ILE A 106 -6.33 -2.06 -23.34
N ASP A 107 -5.72 -1.06 -23.96
CA ASP A 107 -5.90 -0.68 -25.37
C ASP A 107 -4.63 -1.05 -26.15
N TYR A 108 -4.73 -1.99 -27.08
CA TYR A 108 -3.62 -2.49 -27.89
C TYR A 108 -3.29 -1.64 -29.12
N GLY A 109 -3.92 -0.46 -29.29
CA GLY A 109 -3.61 0.48 -30.36
C GLY A 109 -4.08 0.05 -31.76
N ASN A 110 -4.56 -1.19 -31.91
CA ASN A 110 -5.11 -1.73 -33.17
C ASN A 110 -6.64 -1.78 -33.18
N GLY A 111 -7.29 -1.05 -32.26
CA GLY A 111 -8.73 -1.07 -32.03
C GLY A 111 -9.21 -2.21 -31.12
N THR A 112 -8.31 -3.09 -30.68
CA THR A 112 -8.64 -4.14 -29.72
C THR A 112 -8.48 -3.63 -28.29
N ARG A 113 -9.49 -3.91 -27.45
CA ARG A 113 -9.48 -3.60 -26.02
C ARG A 113 -9.75 -4.84 -25.20
N ALA A 114 -9.17 -4.89 -24.03
CA ALA A 114 -9.44 -5.89 -23.02
C ALA A 114 -9.74 -5.21 -21.69
N THR A 115 -10.67 -5.76 -20.93
CA THR A 115 -10.96 -5.37 -19.55
C THR A 115 -10.71 -6.57 -18.66
N LEU A 116 -9.93 -6.38 -17.63
CA LEU A 116 -9.60 -7.39 -16.63
C LEU A 116 -10.13 -6.90 -15.28
N ASN A 117 -10.95 -7.70 -14.63
CA ASN A 117 -11.54 -7.37 -13.34
C ASN A 117 -10.95 -8.24 -12.23
N SER A 118 -10.81 -7.67 -11.05
CA SER A 118 -10.46 -8.37 -9.83
C SER A 118 -11.25 -7.80 -8.67
N SER A 119 -11.58 -8.62 -7.70
CA SER A 119 -12.30 -8.19 -6.49
C SER A 119 -11.99 -9.11 -5.32
N GLY A 120 -12.41 -8.72 -4.12
CA GLY A 120 -12.34 -9.55 -2.95
C GLY A 120 -11.51 -8.97 -1.81
N PHE A 121 -11.29 -9.79 -0.80
CA PHE A 121 -10.44 -9.44 0.33
C PHE A 121 -8.96 -9.66 -0.01
N THR A 122 -8.10 -8.80 0.55
CA THR A 122 -6.68 -9.13 0.71
C THR A 122 -6.49 -9.95 1.99
N ASP A 123 -5.34 -10.61 2.12
CA ASP A 123 -5.00 -11.27 3.38
C ASP A 123 -4.97 -10.26 4.53
N PRO A 124 -5.53 -10.62 5.72
CA PRO A 124 -5.48 -9.75 6.89
C PRO A 124 -4.05 -9.59 7.39
N SER A 125 -3.71 -8.42 7.90
CA SER A 125 -2.42 -8.16 8.52
C SER A 125 -2.56 -8.01 10.03
N PHE A 126 -1.51 -8.40 10.77
CA PHE A 126 -1.39 -8.26 12.22
C PHE A 126 -0.07 -7.59 12.53
N GLY A 127 -0.05 -6.67 13.46
CA GLY A 127 1.14 -5.90 13.77
C GLY A 127 1.31 -5.58 15.24
N VAL A 128 2.48 -5.04 15.54
CA VAL A 128 2.86 -4.55 16.85
C VAL A 128 3.67 -3.26 16.68
N VAL A 129 3.44 -2.29 17.56
CA VAL A 129 4.26 -1.09 17.69
C VAL A 129 4.72 -1.00 19.14
N TRP A 130 6.02 -0.79 19.34
CA TRP A 130 6.62 -0.54 20.63
C TRP A 130 7.31 0.81 20.62
N ARG A 131 6.87 1.71 21.48
CA ARG A 131 7.48 3.01 21.74
C ARG A 131 8.63 2.83 22.72
N ALA A 132 9.84 2.79 22.20
CA ALA A 132 11.04 2.60 23.00
C ALA A 132 11.52 3.88 23.71
N LEU A 133 11.13 5.05 23.19
CA LEU A 133 11.27 6.35 23.81
C LEU A 133 9.96 7.09 23.69
N ASP A 134 9.47 7.59 24.80
CA ASP A 134 8.27 8.41 24.90
C ASP A 134 8.63 9.90 25.04
N GLU A 135 7.79 10.76 24.45
CA GLU A 135 7.94 12.21 24.46
C GLU A 135 7.84 12.88 25.85
N GLY A 136 7.62 12.16 26.95
CA GLY A 136 7.43 12.67 28.32
C GLY A 136 8.17 13.98 28.63
N PRO A 137 9.46 13.96 29.03
CA PRO A 137 10.24 15.17 29.26
C PRO A 137 10.90 15.76 27.99
N SER A 138 10.86 15.06 26.86
CA SER A 138 11.42 15.44 25.56
C SER A 138 10.32 15.30 24.50
N PRO A 139 10.17 16.22 23.55
CA PRO A 139 9.18 16.13 22.48
C PRO A 139 9.55 15.10 21.39
N VAL A 140 10.30 14.07 21.72
CA VAL A 140 10.84 13.10 20.77
C VAL A 140 10.37 11.69 21.11
N ASP A 141 9.77 11.01 20.14
CA ASP A 141 9.39 9.59 20.19
C ASP A 141 10.33 8.74 19.37
N PHE A 142 10.51 7.48 19.79
CA PHE A 142 11.15 6.48 18.98
C PHE A 142 10.36 5.18 19.03
N ASP A 143 9.84 4.76 17.88
CA ASP A 143 9.03 3.57 17.73
C ASP A 143 9.78 2.48 16.97
N LEU A 144 9.63 1.23 17.39
CA LEU A 144 9.91 0.03 16.62
C LEU A 144 8.59 -0.65 16.27
N PHE A 145 8.44 -1.07 15.02
CA PHE A 145 7.21 -1.70 14.58
C PHE A 145 7.44 -2.87 13.64
N GLY A 146 6.47 -3.77 13.62
CA GLY A 146 6.47 -4.89 12.70
C GLY A 146 5.06 -5.39 12.43
N SER A 147 4.87 -6.03 11.27
CA SER A 147 3.61 -6.66 10.91
C SER A 147 3.84 -7.96 10.15
N TYR A 148 2.83 -8.79 10.16
CA TYR A 148 2.79 -10.04 9.40
C TYR A 148 1.43 -10.20 8.72
N THR A 149 1.47 -10.56 7.44
CA THR A 149 0.30 -10.86 6.61
C THR A 149 0.42 -12.33 6.19
N PRO A 150 -0.36 -13.24 6.77
CA PRO A 150 -0.36 -14.65 6.38
C PRO A 150 -0.91 -14.82 4.96
N ASN A 151 -0.63 -15.94 4.32
CA ASN A 151 -1.25 -16.33 3.06
C ASN A 151 -2.48 -17.19 3.36
N LEU A 152 -3.65 -16.59 3.44
CA LEU A 152 -4.93 -17.26 3.76
C LEU A 152 -5.87 -17.32 2.55
N ILE A 153 -5.67 -16.43 1.58
CA ILE A 153 -6.56 -16.27 0.43
C ILE A 153 -5.78 -16.62 -0.84
N ASP A 154 -6.35 -17.51 -1.65
CA ASP A 154 -5.76 -17.91 -2.92
C ASP A 154 -5.73 -16.75 -3.91
N SER A 155 -4.64 -16.67 -4.67
CA SER A 155 -4.47 -15.67 -5.73
C SER A 155 -4.82 -16.28 -7.09
N ASN A 156 -5.76 -15.63 -7.77
CA ASN A 156 -6.12 -15.93 -9.15
C ASN A 156 -5.92 -14.70 -10.03
N SER A 157 -5.26 -14.89 -11.17
CA SER A 157 -5.10 -13.82 -12.14
C SER A 157 -6.43 -13.54 -12.85
N SER A 158 -6.70 -12.27 -13.13
CA SER A 158 -7.85 -11.88 -13.97
C SER A 158 -7.54 -12.13 -15.44
N THR A 159 -8.57 -12.57 -16.17
CA THR A 159 -8.51 -12.78 -17.63
C THR A 159 -9.72 -12.11 -18.30
N ILE A 160 -9.76 -12.09 -19.62
CA ILE A 160 -10.92 -11.57 -20.38
C ILE A 160 -12.20 -12.35 -20.05
N ASN A 161 -12.07 -13.60 -19.62
CA ASN A 161 -13.21 -14.51 -19.41
C ASN A 161 -13.42 -14.89 -17.94
N ALA A 162 -12.56 -14.45 -17.03
CA ALA A 162 -12.65 -14.78 -15.61
C ALA A 162 -12.10 -13.63 -14.75
N ASP A 163 -12.84 -13.27 -13.72
CA ASP A 163 -12.40 -12.32 -12.71
C ASP A 163 -11.29 -12.91 -11.85
N GLY A 164 -10.32 -12.06 -11.48
CA GLY A 164 -9.24 -12.42 -10.57
C GLY A 164 -9.55 -12.07 -9.12
N THR A 165 -8.62 -12.42 -8.24
CA THR A 165 -8.61 -11.99 -6.85
C THR A 165 -7.61 -10.84 -6.64
N VAL A 166 -7.77 -10.09 -5.55
CA VAL A 166 -6.82 -9.04 -5.15
C VAL A 166 -5.78 -9.54 -4.16
N ALA A 167 -5.90 -10.79 -3.69
CA ALA A 167 -4.93 -11.42 -2.81
C ALA A 167 -3.61 -11.68 -3.53
N ARG A 168 -2.50 -11.57 -2.81
CA ARG A 168 -1.15 -11.74 -3.38
C ARG A 168 -0.79 -13.23 -3.61
N GLY A 169 -1.36 -14.13 -2.82
CA GLY A 169 -1.05 -15.58 -2.88
C GLY A 169 0.29 -15.93 -2.23
N GLY A 170 0.77 -15.15 -1.27
CA GLY A 170 1.99 -15.39 -0.52
C GLY A 170 2.09 -14.53 0.72
N ALA A 171 2.68 -15.06 1.79
CA ALA A 171 2.86 -14.33 3.03
C ALA A 171 3.79 -13.12 2.86
N SER A 172 3.61 -12.10 3.70
CA SER A 172 4.50 -10.94 3.75
C SER A 172 4.61 -10.40 5.18
N GLY A 173 5.58 -9.53 5.39
CA GLY A 173 5.76 -8.84 6.66
C GLY A 173 6.46 -7.51 6.46
N THR A 174 6.38 -6.67 7.48
CA THR A 174 7.09 -5.39 7.54
C THR A 174 7.81 -5.29 8.86
N ALA A 175 9.01 -4.73 8.85
CA ALA A 175 9.73 -4.36 10.07
C ALA A 175 10.37 -2.99 9.86
N GLY A 176 10.32 -2.13 10.88
CA GLY A 176 10.82 -0.78 10.75
C GLY A 176 10.99 -0.04 12.07
N ALA A 177 11.48 1.19 11.93
CA ALA A 177 11.64 2.14 13.02
C ALA A 177 11.17 3.52 12.60
N ALA A 178 10.70 4.32 13.54
CA ALA A 178 10.30 5.69 13.31
C ALA A 178 10.77 6.62 14.42
N LEU A 179 11.06 7.86 14.05
CA LEU A 179 11.41 8.94 14.95
C LEU A 179 10.37 10.05 14.79
N GLY A 180 9.74 10.44 15.88
CA GLY A 180 8.74 11.49 15.97
C GLY A 180 9.24 12.70 16.72
N TYR A 181 8.68 13.85 16.40
CA TYR A 181 8.79 15.10 17.17
C TYR A 181 7.41 15.75 17.21
N VAL A 182 6.93 15.99 18.42
CA VAL A 182 5.56 16.47 18.64
C VAL A 182 5.57 17.76 19.46
N THR A 183 4.77 18.72 19.02
CA THR A 183 4.48 19.98 19.73
C THR A 183 2.97 20.22 19.76
N GLN A 184 2.51 21.21 20.46
CA GLN A 184 1.07 21.56 20.52
C GLN A 184 0.47 21.92 19.14
N GLN A 185 1.25 22.45 18.20
CA GLN A 185 0.75 22.92 16.91
C GLN A 185 1.24 22.12 15.72
N PHE A 186 2.32 21.37 15.89
CA PHE A 186 3.00 20.70 14.80
C PHE A 186 3.56 19.36 15.26
N SER A 187 3.46 18.36 14.42
CA SER A 187 4.18 17.10 14.60
C SER A 187 4.86 16.69 13.29
N ILE A 188 5.95 15.95 13.41
CA ILE A 188 6.67 15.35 12.30
C ILE A 188 7.09 13.94 12.67
N ARG A 189 7.04 13.00 11.72
CA ARG A 189 7.48 11.63 11.87
C ARG A 189 8.28 11.21 10.65
N GLY A 190 9.52 10.78 10.88
CA GLY A 190 10.35 10.09 9.89
C GLY A 190 10.33 8.60 10.15
N ALA A 191 10.20 7.75 9.12
CA ALA A 191 10.23 6.31 9.28
C ALA A 191 11.08 5.64 8.20
N PHE A 192 11.65 4.48 8.55
CA PHE A 192 12.26 3.55 7.63
C PHE A 192 11.71 2.16 7.90
N ASN A 193 11.30 1.45 6.84
CA ASN A 193 10.88 0.06 6.97
C ASN A 193 11.32 -0.80 5.79
N ALA A 194 11.49 -2.07 6.06
CA ALA A 194 11.66 -3.14 5.08
C ALA A 194 10.34 -3.91 4.96
N ASN A 195 9.83 -4.03 3.73
CA ASN A 195 8.74 -4.92 3.39
C ASN A 195 9.33 -6.22 2.86
N ILE A 196 9.01 -7.32 3.52
CA ILE A 196 9.55 -8.65 3.23
C ILE A 196 8.42 -9.47 2.61
N PHE A 197 8.56 -9.83 1.36
CA PHE A 197 7.59 -10.62 0.62
C PHE A 197 8.10 -12.05 0.47
N GLY A 198 7.36 -13.02 1.01
CA GLY A 198 7.61 -14.44 0.76
C GLY A 198 7.28 -14.80 -0.69
N ALA A 199 7.66 -15.99 -1.11
CA ALA A 199 7.26 -16.52 -2.39
C ALA A 199 5.73 -16.55 -2.52
N SER A 200 5.23 -16.28 -3.72
CA SER A 200 3.79 -16.28 -4.00
C SER A 200 3.47 -17.16 -5.21
N SER A 201 2.21 -17.56 -5.28
CA SER A 201 1.68 -18.37 -6.38
C SER A 201 0.34 -17.77 -6.80
N SER A 202 0.13 -17.65 -8.12
CA SER A 202 -1.14 -17.19 -8.70
C SER A 202 -1.56 -18.12 -9.83
N PHE A 203 -2.79 -18.58 -9.80
CA PHE A 203 -3.39 -19.39 -10.84
C PHE A 203 -4.02 -18.50 -11.92
N ASP A 204 -3.76 -18.83 -13.19
CA ASP A 204 -4.38 -18.18 -14.35
C ASP A 204 -5.48 -19.09 -14.93
N PRO A 205 -6.76 -18.77 -14.68
CA PRO A 205 -7.87 -19.58 -15.17
C PRO A 205 -8.03 -19.53 -16.71
N GLY A 206 -7.39 -18.58 -17.39
CA GLY A 206 -7.48 -18.43 -18.84
C GLY A 206 -6.68 -19.47 -19.62
N ASN A 207 -5.56 -19.93 -19.09
CA ASN A 207 -4.69 -20.93 -19.71
C ASN A 207 -4.46 -22.16 -18.84
N GLY A 208 -4.92 -22.15 -17.58
CA GLY A 208 -4.72 -23.22 -16.60
C GLY A 208 -3.32 -23.25 -15.99
N ASP A 209 -2.51 -22.22 -16.20
CA ASP A 209 -1.14 -22.14 -15.71
C ASP A 209 -1.08 -21.59 -14.28
N THR A 210 -0.02 -21.99 -13.57
CA THR A 210 0.32 -21.41 -12.27
C THR A 210 1.64 -20.65 -12.39
N TYR A 211 1.62 -19.40 -12.01
CA TYR A 211 2.80 -18.53 -11.94
C TYR A 211 3.31 -18.48 -10.51
N GLN A 212 4.61 -18.64 -10.34
CA GLN A 212 5.29 -18.52 -9.06
C GLN A 212 6.23 -17.32 -9.08
N THR A 213 6.17 -16.50 -8.04
CA THR A 213 7.09 -15.38 -7.84
C THR A 213 7.97 -15.67 -6.63
N GLN A 214 9.27 -15.52 -6.76
CA GLN A 214 10.21 -15.66 -5.66
C GLN A 214 10.01 -14.55 -4.63
N GLY A 215 10.42 -14.81 -3.39
CA GLY A 215 10.41 -13.78 -2.34
C GLY A 215 11.39 -12.64 -2.66
N PHE A 216 11.05 -11.44 -2.24
CA PHE A 216 11.85 -10.22 -2.43
C PHE A 216 11.62 -9.24 -1.26
N ASN A 217 12.41 -8.18 -1.20
CA ASN A 217 12.26 -7.15 -0.17
C ASN A 217 12.23 -5.78 -0.84
N ASP A 218 11.34 -4.90 -0.35
CA ASP A 218 11.35 -3.48 -0.69
C ASP A 218 11.68 -2.67 0.56
N TYR A 219 12.24 -1.48 0.35
CA TYR A 219 12.57 -0.57 1.44
C TYR A 219 11.83 0.74 1.26
N VAL A 220 11.29 1.29 2.36
CA VAL A 220 10.52 2.52 2.31
C VAL A 220 11.11 3.53 3.30
N VAL A 221 11.29 4.75 2.81
CA VAL A 221 11.59 5.93 3.64
C VAL A 221 10.38 6.84 3.59
N SER A 222 9.90 7.23 4.76
CA SER A 222 8.70 8.05 4.92
C SER A 222 8.99 9.30 5.74
N LEU A 223 8.31 10.39 5.38
CA LEU A 223 8.23 11.59 6.19
C LEU A 223 6.77 12.05 6.22
N ALA A 224 6.19 12.19 7.41
CA ALA A 224 4.84 12.66 7.61
C ALA A 224 4.84 13.86 8.57
N THR A 225 3.94 14.80 8.35
CA THR A 225 3.77 15.99 9.19
C THR A 225 2.30 16.24 9.44
N GLN A 226 1.99 16.82 10.59
CA GLN A 226 0.69 17.41 10.88
C GLN A 226 0.86 18.85 11.34
N THR A 227 -0.01 19.72 10.86
CA THR A 227 -0.17 21.10 11.36
C THR A 227 -1.58 21.28 11.86
N ARG A 228 -1.72 21.67 13.10
CA ARG A 228 -3.01 21.95 13.76
C ARG A 228 -3.38 23.41 13.48
N LEU A 229 -4.49 23.63 12.79
CA LEU A 229 -4.97 24.96 12.43
C LEU A 229 -5.77 25.57 13.59
N ASP A 230 -6.63 24.76 14.19
CA ASP A 230 -7.43 25.06 15.36
C ASP A 230 -7.88 23.75 16.04
N PRO A 231 -8.67 23.76 17.14
CA PRO A 231 -9.12 22.53 17.79
C PRO A 231 -9.98 21.60 16.91
N LEU A 232 -10.58 22.12 15.83
CA LEU A 232 -11.44 21.34 14.95
C LEU A 232 -10.74 20.86 13.68
N PHE A 233 -9.68 21.57 13.21
CA PHE A 233 -9.06 21.29 11.93
C PHE A 233 -7.56 21.08 12.02
N SER A 234 -7.08 20.08 11.30
CA SER A 234 -5.64 19.89 11.03
C SER A 234 -5.39 19.48 9.58
N ILE A 235 -4.17 19.71 9.13
CA ILE A 235 -3.69 19.29 7.82
C ILE A 235 -2.52 18.34 8.02
N ASN A 236 -2.56 17.19 7.34
CA ASN A 236 -1.41 16.28 7.22
C ASN A 236 -0.82 16.40 5.83
N ALA A 237 0.50 16.30 5.76
CA ALA A 237 1.25 16.16 4.51
C ALA A 237 2.34 15.09 4.71
N GLY A 238 2.70 14.38 3.64
CA GLY A 238 3.74 13.37 3.72
C GLY A 238 4.34 13.03 2.37
N ILE A 239 5.46 12.37 2.43
CA ILE A 239 6.16 11.79 1.29
C ILE A 239 6.68 10.42 1.68
N ASP A 240 6.45 9.43 0.81
CA ASP A 240 7.06 8.10 0.90
C ASP A 240 7.88 7.86 -0.36
N HIS A 241 9.05 7.26 -0.19
CA HIS A 241 9.85 6.77 -1.30
C HIS A 241 10.14 5.28 -1.10
N THR A 242 9.72 4.48 -2.08
CA THR A 242 9.92 3.03 -2.09
C THR A 242 11.04 2.67 -3.05
N PHE A 243 12.09 2.06 -2.52
CA PHE A 243 13.15 1.40 -3.28
C PHE A 243 12.70 -0.03 -3.58
N ALA A 244 12.31 -0.25 -4.82
CA ALA A 244 11.73 -1.51 -5.23
C ALA A 244 12.81 -2.52 -5.66
N SER A 245 12.70 -3.76 -5.20
CA SER A 245 13.63 -4.82 -5.55
C SER A 245 13.15 -5.63 -6.75
N ASN A 246 14.09 -6.22 -7.49
CA ASN A 246 13.78 -7.12 -8.59
C ASN A 246 13.04 -8.37 -8.10
N THR A 247 12.09 -8.83 -8.89
CA THR A 247 11.33 -10.05 -8.64
C THR A 247 11.51 -11.05 -9.78
N ASN A 248 11.71 -12.32 -9.44
CA ASN A 248 11.80 -13.39 -10.41
C ASN A 248 10.50 -14.19 -10.44
N ALA A 249 9.96 -14.40 -11.63
CA ALA A 249 8.77 -15.19 -11.85
C ALA A 249 9.06 -16.40 -12.76
N LEU A 250 8.43 -17.52 -12.42
CA LEU A 250 8.48 -18.78 -13.15
C LEU A 250 7.06 -19.18 -13.55
N ASN A 251 6.85 -19.47 -14.81
CA ASN A 251 5.65 -20.18 -15.25
C ASN A 251 5.87 -21.68 -15.06
N ALA A 252 5.06 -22.31 -14.19
CA ALA A 252 5.20 -23.71 -13.83
C ALA A 252 4.95 -24.67 -15.00
N ALA A 253 4.13 -24.26 -16.00
CA ALA A 253 3.78 -25.13 -17.13
C ALA A 253 4.86 -25.19 -18.23
N ASN A 254 5.54 -24.09 -18.51
CA ASN A 254 6.48 -23.98 -19.64
C ASN A 254 7.91 -23.59 -19.22
N GLY A 255 8.18 -23.43 -17.94
CA GLY A 255 9.52 -23.16 -17.40
C GLY A 255 10.11 -21.79 -17.76
N ILE A 256 9.33 -20.88 -18.33
CA ILE A 256 9.82 -19.54 -18.66
C ILE A 256 10.06 -18.76 -17.38
N VAL A 257 11.30 -18.38 -17.16
CA VAL A 257 11.70 -17.46 -16.08
C VAL A 257 11.84 -16.07 -16.65
N HIS A 258 11.24 -15.09 -15.97
CA HIS A 258 11.49 -13.69 -16.25
C HIS A 258 11.78 -12.94 -14.95
N THR A 259 12.55 -11.88 -15.06
CA THR A 259 12.81 -10.93 -13.96
C THR A 259 12.01 -9.67 -14.21
N THR A 260 11.15 -9.30 -13.26
CA THR A 260 10.52 -7.98 -13.23
C THR A 260 11.41 -7.05 -12.42
N GLN A 261 11.78 -5.94 -13.00
CA GLN A 261 12.45 -4.81 -12.36
C GLN A 261 11.38 -3.73 -12.18
N PRO A 262 10.66 -3.71 -11.04
CA PRO A 262 9.69 -2.66 -10.79
C PRO A 262 10.48 -1.35 -10.61
N GLY A 263 10.05 -0.27 -11.19
CA GLY A 263 10.66 1.02 -10.90
C GLY A 263 10.39 1.46 -9.47
N ASP A 264 11.21 2.36 -8.95
CA ASP A 264 10.95 2.99 -7.66
C ASP A 264 9.65 3.81 -7.71
N ASN A 265 9.09 4.07 -6.55
CA ASN A 265 7.85 4.84 -6.42
C ASN A 265 8.02 5.94 -5.38
N THR A 266 7.58 7.15 -5.72
CA THR A 266 7.44 8.26 -4.76
C THR A 266 5.97 8.64 -4.64
N ALA A 267 5.44 8.66 -3.42
CA ALA A 267 4.07 9.06 -3.13
C ALA A 267 4.05 10.37 -2.31
N LEU A 268 3.25 11.32 -2.74
CA LEU A 268 2.95 12.54 -1.98
C LEU A 268 1.54 12.41 -1.39
N HIS A 269 1.42 12.66 -0.09
CA HIS A 269 0.16 12.54 0.66
C HIS A 269 -0.29 13.89 1.19
N ALA A 270 -1.60 14.10 1.19
CA ALA A 270 -2.23 15.23 1.86
C ALA A 270 -3.55 14.77 2.48
N ALA A 271 -3.89 15.31 3.66
CA ALA A 271 -5.19 15.11 4.28
C ALA A 271 -5.66 16.39 4.96
N LEU A 272 -6.96 16.63 4.85
CA LEU A 272 -7.68 17.62 5.66
C LEU A 272 -8.51 16.86 6.69
N ASN A 273 -8.26 17.10 7.97
CA ASN A 273 -8.91 16.42 9.07
C ASN A 273 -9.87 17.37 9.77
N TYR A 274 -11.04 16.85 10.14
CA TYR A 274 -12.03 17.52 10.96
C TYR A 274 -12.37 16.68 12.19
N ASN A 275 -12.14 17.21 13.38
CA ASN A 275 -12.45 16.58 14.67
C ASN A 275 -13.96 16.64 14.91
N LEU A 276 -14.70 15.56 14.62
CA LEU A 276 -16.13 15.44 14.87
C LEU A 276 -16.43 15.49 16.38
N VAL A 277 -15.64 14.73 17.14
CA VAL A 277 -15.65 14.72 18.60
C VAL A 277 -14.19 14.83 19.02
N PRO A 278 -13.81 15.90 19.70
CA PRO A 278 -12.43 16.09 20.15
C PRO A 278 -11.90 14.83 20.84
N GLU A 279 -10.70 14.42 20.49
CA GLU A 279 -9.99 13.24 21.03
C GLU A 279 -10.64 11.87 20.80
N GLN A 280 -11.84 11.81 20.20
CA GLN A 280 -12.57 10.55 20.02
C GLN A 280 -12.91 10.20 18.58
N ALA A 281 -13.16 11.19 17.73
CA ALA A 281 -13.54 10.91 16.35
C ALA A 281 -13.06 12.00 15.38
N VAL A 282 -12.44 11.56 14.28
CA VAL A 282 -11.94 12.43 13.22
C VAL A 282 -12.41 11.92 11.87
N ILE A 283 -12.90 12.82 11.02
CA ILE A 283 -13.12 12.53 9.60
C ILE A 283 -12.03 13.22 8.78
N ALA A 284 -11.47 12.49 7.81
CA ALA A 284 -10.43 13.01 6.93
C ALA A 284 -10.82 12.86 5.45
N ALA A 285 -10.54 13.90 4.67
CA ALA A 285 -10.46 13.79 3.22
C ALA A 285 -8.98 13.65 2.84
N THR A 286 -8.64 12.62 2.06
CA THR A 286 -7.26 12.26 1.76
C THR A 286 -7.00 12.30 0.26
N TYR A 287 -5.80 12.70 -0.12
CA TYR A 287 -5.33 12.63 -1.50
C TYR A 287 -3.89 12.13 -1.53
N THR A 288 -3.59 11.20 -2.43
CA THR A 288 -2.24 10.71 -2.70
C THR A 288 -1.93 10.83 -4.18
N HIS A 289 -0.75 11.32 -4.51
CA HIS A 289 -0.21 11.32 -5.87
C HIS A 289 1.05 10.46 -5.92
N ASN A 290 1.06 9.48 -6.83
CA ASN A 290 2.18 8.55 -7.02
C ASN A 290 2.93 8.90 -8.31
N PHE A 291 4.25 8.96 -8.20
CA PHE A 291 5.21 9.05 -9.29
C PHE A 291 5.90 7.70 -9.42
N TYR A 292 5.74 7.05 -10.56
CA TYR A 292 6.35 5.75 -10.82
C TYR A 292 7.52 5.88 -11.78
N ASP A 293 8.63 5.26 -11.44
CA ASP A 293 9.70 5.03 -12.39
C ASP A 293 9.29 3.93 -13.39
N ASN A 294 10.03 3.85 -14.50
CA ASN A 294 9.78 2.83 -15.51
C ASN A 294 10.08 1.44 -14.96
N SER A 295 9.18 0.50 -15.16
CA SER A 295 9.41 -0.90 -14.86
C SER A 295 9.78 -1.68 -16.12
N GLN A 296 10.52 -2.78 -15.96
CA GLN A 296 10.92 -3.67 -17.05
C GLN A 296 10.62 -5.13 -16.68
N SER A 297 10.24 -5.91 -17.69
CA SER A 297 10.18 -7.37 -17.59
C SER A 297 11.20 -7.94 -18.57
N VAL A 298 12.23 -8.59 -18.01
CA VAL A 298 13.37 -9.14 -18.75
C VAL A 298 13.21 -10.65 -18.80
N PHE A 299 13.21 -11.21 -20.00
CA PHE A 299 13.03 -12.63 -20.28
C PHE A 299 14.33 -13.28 -20.69
N ALA A 300 14.43 -14.62 -20.57
CA ALA A 300 15.54 -15.39 -21.12
C ALA A 300 15.70 -15.20 -22.64
N ASN A 301 14.60 -14.94 -23.35
CA ASN A 301 14.60 -14.47 -24.74
C ASN A 301 14.37 -12.95 -24.79
N PRO A 302 15.38 -12.12 -25.08
CA PRO A 302 15.26 -10.67 -25.11
C PRO A 302 14.22 -10.11 -26.10
N ALA A 303 13.81 -10.91 -27.10
CA ALA A 303 12.74 -10.51 -28.01
C ALA A 303 11.37 -10.39 -27.32
N LEU A 304 11.23 -10.94 -26.10
CA LEU A 304 10.03 -10.87 -25.28
C LEU A 304 10.10 -9.75 -24.22
N ASP A 305 11.23 -9.05 -24.09
CA ASP A 305 11.38 -7.99 -23.11
C ASP A 305 10.35 -6.89 -23.31
N THR A 306 9.82 -6.42 -22.21
CA THR A 306 8.84 -5.32 -22.20
C THR A 306 9.22 -4.29 -21.15
N SER A 307 8.86 -3.05 -21.41
CA SER A 307 8.93 -1.98 -20.41
C SER A 307 7.57 -1.33 -20.22
N THR A 308 7.29 -0.93 -18.99
CA THR A 308 6.07 -0.20 -18.64
C THR A 308 6.44 1.16 -18.11
N ARG A 309 5.81 2.19 -18.66
CA ARG A 309 5.94 3.59 -18.21
C ARG A 309 4.60 4.02 -17.62
N SER A 310 4.50 4.01 -16.30
CA SER A 310 3.35 4.56 -15.60
C SER A 310 3.44 6.07 -15.60
N LYS A 311 2.38 6.76 -16.02
CA LYS A 311 2.38 8.22 -16.08
C LYS A 311 2.17 8.84 -14.72
N SER A 312 1.15 8.36 -14.00
CA SER A 312 0.84 8.77 -12.63
C SER A 312 -0.18 7.83 -12.03
N GLY A 313 -0.23 7.78 -10.71
CA GLY A 313 -1.33 7.17 -9.97
C GLY A 313 -1.85 8.15 -8.94
N ASN A 314 -3.15 8.17 -8.74
CA ASN A 314 -3.78 9.03 -7.75
C ASN A 314 -4.73 8.21 -6.90
N VAL A 315 -4.88 8.61 -5.64
CA VAL A 315 -5.87 8.05 -4.72
C VAL A 315 -6.62 9.22 -4.08
N LEU A 316 -7.93 9.21 -4.18
CA LEU A 316 -8.80 10.10 -3.42
C LEU A 316 -9.54 9.25 -2.39
N GLY A 317 -9.56 9.68 -1.15
CA GLY A 317 -10.16 8.89 -0.09
C GLY A 317 -10.86 9.70 0.99
N MET A 318 -11.59 8.96 1.82
CA MET A 318 -12.19 9.44 3.05
C MET A 318 -11.87 8.44 4.16
N GLN A 319 -11.64 8.94 5.36
CA GLN A 319 -11.34 8.13 6.53
C GLN A 319 -12.14 8.64 7.72
N LEU A 320 -12.70 7.72 8.50
CA LEU A 320 -13.25 7.96 9.82
C LEU A 320 -12.37 7.26 10.84
N SER A 321 -11.68 8.00 11.68
CA SER A 321 -10.88 7.49 12.80
C SER A 321 -11.64 7.67 14.10
N TYR A 322 -11.50 6.73 15.03
CA TYR A 322 -12.19 6.74 16.32
C TYR A 322 -11.33 6.12 17.42
N LEU A 323 -11.53 6.61 18.65
CA LEU A 323 -10.92 6.09 19.87
C LEU A 323 -12.04 5.68 20.83
N LEU A 324 -11.95 4.44 21.31
CA LEU A 324 -12.84 3.89 22.33
C LEU A 324 -12.06 3.69 23.63
N PRO A 325 -12.71 3.96 24.78
CA PRO A 325 -12.08 3.77 26.08
C PRO A 325 -11.82 2.31 26.40
#